data_143ad02a848c32df2fd8991e47c63430
#
_entry.id   143ad02a848c32df2fd8991e47c63430
#
_cell.length_a   1.000
_cell.length_b   1.000
_cell.length_c   1.000
_cell.angle_alpha   90.00
_cell.angle_beta   90.00
_cell.angle_gamma   90.00
#
_symmetry.space_group_name_H-M   'P 1'
#
loop_
_entity.id
_entity.type
_entity.pdbx_description
1 polymer ?
#
loop_
_entity_poly.entity_id
_entity_poly.type
_entity_poly.pdbx_seq_one_letter_code
_entity_poly.pdbx_strand_id
1 'polypeptide(L)'
;MDTQQAQLAIQLPISFDEIVAEIVQYTGFYRAEVEYRVWMQALEPGWNVIQDVKRFGVTPFQFDEKMIRLYTEGYGFIFDSLVFWSRPSRRLWIQHALDRIGKYANRIGVPLAKLKILMHGDGPGNDSLFLTNCGLTVDYYEVPGSKTFDFAVKRFKHCGLWERNIRPIYDYRACLQGQYDVVLSYEVLEHLPKPIEAIQDIYAALKVGGIAIITEDFGDLAGYLPTHLQSGARYLGKAAFLFLKQNMVLSWYSKDELFKPYEFVKVQQVSARDWIELVQDYNVRSLYLSKYADLLSRRLNKLPYFRFHRHG
;
A
#
# COMPACT_ATOMS: atom_id res chain seq x y z
N MET A 1 -12.74 -3.95 -27.92
CA MET A 1 -12.92 -2.66 -27.24
C MET A 1 -11.58 -1.97 -27.29
N ASP A 2 -11.51 -0.92 -28.08
CA ASP A 2 -10.30 -0.13 -28.24
C ASP A 2 -9.90 0.44 -26.89
N THR A 3 -8.76 0.00 -26.40
CA THR A 3 -8.02 0.68 -25.34
C THR A 3 -7.44 1.97 -25.94
N GLN A 4 -8.30 2.96 -26.18
CA GLN A 4 -7.82 4.33 -26.16
C GLN A 4 -7.24 4.55 -24.76
N GLN A 5 -5.91 4.56 -24.69
CA GLN A 5 -5.21 5.10 -23.54
C GLN A 5 -5.79 6.48 -23.32
N ALA A 6 -6.66 6.58 -22.31
CA ALA A 6 -7.14 7.88 -21.84
C ALA A 6 -5.87 8.68 -21.56
N GLN A 7 -5.65 9.71 -22.35
CA GLN A 7 -4.52 10.61 -22.18
C GLN A 7 -4.67 11.16 -20.77
N LEU A 8 -3.74 10.80 -19.88
CA LEU A 8 -3.81 11.21 -18.48
C LEU A 8 -3.92 12.73 -18.43
N ALA A 9 -5.04 13.24 -17.93
CA ALA A 9 -5.30 14.68 -17.82
C ALA A 9 -4.34 15.35 -16.83
N ILE A 10 -3.72 14.54 -15.95
CA ILE A 10 -2.74 14.95 -14.95
C ILE A 10 -1.51 14.08 -15.15
N GLN A 11 -0.38 14.72 -15.39
CA GLN A 11 0.90 14.02 -15.50
C GLN A 11 1.37 13.62 -14.10
N LEU A 12 1.42 12.32 -13.84
CA LEU A 12 2.02 11.80 -12.62
C LEU A 12 3.53 11.77 -12.76
N PRO A 13 4.28 12.19 -11.72
CA PRO A 13 5.73 12.22 -11.77
C PRO A 13 6.29 10.80 -11.87
N ILE A 14 6.97 10.49 -12.96
CA ILE A 14 7.58 9.18 -13.21
C ILE A 14 9.06 9.29 -13.59
N SER A 15 9.52 10.46 -14.01
CA SER A 15 10.91 10.75 -14.27
C SER A 15 11.58 11.39 -13.06
N PHE A 16 12.90 11.33 -13.02
CA PHE A 16 13.69 11.96 -11.96
C PHE A 16 13.37 13.47 -11.84
N ASP A 17 13.38 14.19 -12.96
CA ASP A 17 13.17 15.64 -12.95
C ASP A 17 11.76 16.04 -12.52
N GLU A 18 10.73 15.26 -12.91
CA GLU A 18 9.34 15.49 -12.49
C GLU A 18 9.18 15.29 -10.98
N ILE A 19 9.75 14.20 -10.43
CA ILE A 19 9.72 13.93 -8.98
C ILE A 19 10.41 15.07 -8.22
N VAL A 20 11.60 15.50 -8.67
CA VAL A 20 12.34 16.60 -8.05
C VAL A 20 11.52 17.90 -8.10
N ALA A 21 10.97 18.24 -9.26
CA ALA A 21 10.18 19.46 -9.43
C ALA A 21 8.96 19.48 -8.50
N GLU A 22 8.25 18.36 -8.40
CA GLU A 22 7.07 18.25 -7.55
C GLU A 22 7.42 18.37 -6.06
N ILE A 23 8.48 17.68 -5.60
CA ILE A 23 8.90 17.79 -4.20
C ILE A 23 9.35 19.23 -3.88
N VAL A 24 10.14 19.88 -4.74
CA VAL A 24 10.55 21.28 -4.56
C VAL A 24 9.33 22.19 -4.46
N GLN A 25 8.36 22.03 -5.36
CA GLN A 25 7.15 22.84 -5.39
C GLN A 25 6.37 22.79 -4.08
N TYR A 26 6.23 21.61 -3.47
CA TYR A 26 5.37 21.42 -2.30
C TYR A 26 6.11 21.53 -0.96
N THR A 27 7.42 21.27 -0.92
CA THR A 27 8.21 21.33 0.31
C THR A 27 8.94 22.67 0.50
N GLY A 28 9.29 23.33 -0.61
CA GLY A 28 10.15 24.52 -0.61
C GLY A 28 11.63 24.20 -0.35
N PHE A 29 12.04 22.96 -0.40
CA PHE A 29 13.44 22.55 -0.25
C PHE A 29 14.30 23.02 -1.43
N TYR A 30 15.60 23.24 -1.20
CA TYR A 30 16.53 23.55 -2.27
C TYR A 30 16.58 22.41 -3.29
N ARG A 31 16.54 22.78 -4.59
CA ARG A 31 16.53 21.79 -5.68
C ARG A 31 17.68 20.78 -5.58
N ALA A 32 18.90 21.26 -5.32
CA ALA A 32 20.07 20.39 -5.21
C ALA A 32 19.96 19.37 -4.04
N GLU A 33 19.33 19.75 -2.93
CA GLU A 33 19.05 18.83 -1.83
C GLU A 33 18.04 17.76 -2.26
N VAL A 34 16.97 18.19 -2.93
CA VAL A 34 15.93 17.25 -3.41
C VAL A 34 16.50 16.30 -4.44
N GLU A 35 17.29 16.78 -5.40
CA GLU A 35 17.98 15.95 -6.41
C GLU A 35 18.84 14.87 -5.75
N TYR A 36 19.66 15.26 -4.77
CA TYR A 36 20.48 14.31 -4.02
C TYR A 36 19.63 13.26 -3.30
N ARG A 37 18.55 13.67 -2.62
CA ARG A 37 17.66 12.79 -1.86
C ARG A 37 16.88 11.84 -2.74
N VAL A 38 16.40 12.30 -3.92
CA VAL A 38 15.70 11.45 -4.91
C VAL A 38 16.68 10.44 -5.51
N TRP A 39 17.92 10.88 -5.82
CA TRP A 39 18.96 10.00 -6.34
C TRP A 39 19.33 8.91 -5.31
N MET A 40 19.56 9.27 -4.06
CA MET A 40 19.83 8.32 -2.98
C MET A 40 18.69 7.34 -2.78
N GLN A 41 17.44 7.79 -2.83
CA GLN A 41 16.26 6.93 -2.72
C GLN A 41 16.16 5.93 -3.89
N ALA A 42 16.56 6.32 -5.08
CA ALA A 42 16.56 5.44 -6.25
C ALA A 42 17.63 4.33 -6.15
N LEU A 43 18.80 4.67 -5.60
CA LEU A 43 19.91 3.73 -5.38
C LEU A 43 19.67 2.81 -4.18
N GLU A 44 19.20 3.37 -3.09
CA GLU A 44 19.02 2.67 -1.80
C GLU A 44 17.56 2.83 -1.35
N PRO A 45 16.68 1.87 -1.65
CA PRO A 45 15.28 1.92 -1.20
C PRO A 45 15.18 2.16 0.31
N GLY A 46 14.30 3.08 0.72
CA GLY A 46 14.12 3.44 2.12
C GLY A 46 15.15 4.45 2.66
N TRP A 47 16.13 4.91 1.85
CA TRP A 47 17.19 5.80 2.32
C TRP A 47 16.65 7.01 3.08
N ASN A 48 15.67 7.73 2.53
CA ASN A 48 15.12 8.93 3.16
C ASN A 48 14.36 8.61 4.45
N VAL A 49 13.65 7.50 4.51
CA VAL A 49 12.98 7.03 5.73
C VAL A 49 14.02 6.69 6.81
N ILE A 50 15.13 6.06 6.43
CA ILE A 50 16.25 5.77 7.35
C ILE A 50 16.87 7.05 7.90
N GLN A 51 17.01 8.13 7.09
CA GLN A 51 17.50 9.41 7.59
C GLN A 51 16.54 9.99 8.63
N ASP A 52 15.23 9.92 8.40
CA ASP A 52 14.23 10.38 9.36
C ASP A 52 14.23 9.51 10.63
N VAL A 53 14.36 8.17 10.51
CA VAL A 53 14.53 7.27 11.66
C VAL A 53 15.71 7.68 12.54
N LYS A 54 16.86 7.99 11.93
CA LYS A 54 18.05 8.47 12.65
C LYS A 54 17.79 9.84 13.30
N ARG A 55 17.19 10.77 12.56
CA ARG A 55 16.87 12.13 13.01
C ARG A 55 15.96 12.15 14.23
N PHE A 56 14.91 11.34 14.24
CA PHE A 56 13.94 11.28 15.33
C PHE A 56 14.31 10.28 16.42
N GLY A 57 15.39 9.50 16.23
CA GLY A 57 15.85 8.48 17.17
C GLY A 57 14.84 7.34 17.34
N VAL A 58 14.14 6.98 16.25
CA VAL A 58 13.16 5.90 16.24
C VAL A 58 13.85 4.56 16.46
N THR A 59 13.26 3.73 17.30
CA THR A 59 13.67 2.32 17.43
C THR A 59 13.02 1.52 16.30
N PRO A 60 13.81 0.94 15.38
CA PRO A 60 13.26 0.18 14.26
C PRO A 60 12.28 -0.92 14.72
N PHE A 61 11.22 -1.12 13.92
CA PHE A 61 10.21 -2.17 14.09
C PHE A 61 9.30 -2.00 15.31
N GLN A 62 9.38 -0.87 16.03
CA GLN A 62 8.54 -0.56 17.18
C GLN A 62 7.69 0.67 16.90
N PHE A 63 6.44 0.66 17.39
CA PHE A 63 5.53 1.78 17.27
C PHE A 63 5.45 2.52 18.61
N ASP A 64 6.08 3.68 18.67
CA ASP A 64 6.15 4.55 19.84
C ASP A 64 5.93 6.03 19.44
N GLU A 65 6.04 6.95 20.37
CA GLU A 65 5.92 8.39 20.13
C GLU A 65 6.93 8.92 19.10
N LYS A 66 8.12 8.33 19.01
CA LYS A 66 9.13 8.73 18.03
C LYS A 66 8.73 8.30 16.63
N MET A 67 8.12 7.12 16.50
CA MET A 67 7.56 6.65 15.23
C MET A 67 6.40 7.56 14.81
N ILE A 68 5.52 7.98 15.72
CA ILE A 68 4.45 8.94 15.43
C ILE A 68 5.05 10.27 14.93
N ARG A 69 6.10 10.79 15.58
CA ARG A 69 6.79 11.99 15.13
C ARG A 69 7.42 11.83 13.74
N LEU A 70 7.95 10.66 13.42
CA LEU A 70 8.46 10.37 12.09
C LEU A 70 7.37 10.55 11.03
N TYR A 71 6.16 10.05 11.25
CA TYR A 71 5.04 10.22 10.30
C TYR A 71 4.55 11.66 10.23
N THR A 72 4.52 12.38 11.35
CA THR A 72 3.98 13.75 11.40
C THR A 72 4.97 14.83 10.98
N GLU A 73 6.27 14.62 11.18
CA GLU A 73 7.30 15.63 10.94
C GLU A 73 8.30 15.23 9.84
N GLY A 74 8.42 13.94 9.51
CA GLY A 74 9.36 13.42 8.52
C GLY A 74 8.87 13.57 7.09
N TYR A 75 9.80 13.77 6.18
CA TYR A 75 9.52 13.84 4.74
C TYR A 75 9.94 12.57 3.99
N GLY A 76 10.57 11.62 4.68
CA GLY A 76 11.14 10.41 4.08
C GLY A 76 10.15 9.63 3.24
N PHE A 77 8.92 9.47 3.73
CA PHE A 77 7.87 8.75 3.01
C PHE A 77 7.41 9.44 1.72
N ILE A 78 7.52 10.78 1.60
CA ILE A 78 7.21 11.47 0.35
C ILE A 78 8.21 11.06 -0.73
N PHE A 79 9.51 11.10 -0.42
CA PHE A 79 10.55 10.65 -1.34
C PHE A 79 10.43 9.18 -1.69
N ASP A 80 10.23 8.34 -0.67
CA ASP A 80 10.10 6.90 -0.83
C ASP A 80 8.93 6.55 -1.74
N SER A 81 7.75 7.03 -1.43
CA SER A 81 6.53 6.71 -2.18
C SER A 81 6.56 7.22 -3.61
N LEU A 82 7.09 8.44 -3.88
CA LEU A 82 7.18 8.97 -5.25
C LEU A 82 8.17 8.17 -6.10
N VAL A 83 9.36 7.89 -5.54
CA VAL A 83 10.38 7.10 -6.24
C VAL A 83 9.93 5.66 -6.44
N PHE A 84 9.29 5.04 -5.43
CA PHE A 84 8.76 3.70 -5.55
C PHE A 84 7.66 3.63 -6.59
N TRP A 85 6.73 4.58 -6.59
CA TRP A 85 5.62 4.63 -7.55
C TRP A 85 6.10 4.84 -9.01
N SER A 86 7.25 5.49 -9.22
CA SER A 86 7.83 5.67 -10.55
C SER A 86 8.28 4.34 -11.21
N ARG A 87 8.50 3.29 -10.41
CA ARG A 87 8.94 1.98 -10.91
C ARG A 87 7.83 1.31 -11.72
N PRO A 88 8.14 0.74 -12.91
CA PRO A 88 7.14 0.06 -13.73
C PRO A 88 6.39 -1.05 -12.97
N SER A 89 7.11 -1.84 -12.18
CA SER A 89 6.55 -2.91 -11.37
C SER A 89 5.49 -2.42 -10.37
N ARG A 90 5.78 -1.30 -9.66
CA ARG A 90 4.81 -0.72 -8.73
C ARG A 90 3.55 -0.21 -9.43
N ARG A 91 3.70 0.39 -10.62
CA ARG A 91 2.56 0.85 -11.42
C ARG A 91 1.69 -0.29 -11.94
N LEU A 92 2.22 -1.49 -12.14
CA LEU A 92 1.41 -2.66 -12.49
C LEU A 92 0.34 -2.95 -11.43
N TRP A 93 0.60 -2.71 -10.15
CA TRP A 93 -0.38 -2.97 -9.10
C TRP A 93 -1.65 -2.14 -9.26
N ILE A 94 -1.51 -0.84 -9.55
CA ILE A 94 -2.69 0.03 -9.74
C ILE A 94 -3.36 -0.23 -11.09
N GLN A 95 -2.62 -0.65 -12.11
CA GLN A 95 -3.19 -1.09 -13.40
C GLN A 95 -4.01 -2.37 -13.22
N HIS A 96 -3.49 -3.35 -12.47
CA HIS A 96 -4.26 -4.54 -12.10
C HIS A 96 -5.51 -4.17 -11.31
N ALA A 97 -5.40 -3.24 -10.35
CA ALA A 97 -6.56 -2.79 -9.60
C ALA A 97 -7.62 -2.18 -10.52
N LEU A 98 -7.23 -1.32 -11.46
CA LEU A 98 -8.17 -0.72 -12.41
C LEU A 98 -8.90 -1.80 -13.25
N ASP A 99 -8.18 -2.82 -13.73
CA ASP A 99 -8.78 -3.97 -14.42
C ASP A 99 -9.78 -4.72 -13.52
N ARG A 100 -9.40 -4.97 -12.27
CA ARG A 100 -10.25 -5.67 -11.30
C ARG A 100 -11.50 -4.84 -10.96
N ILE A 101 -11.35 -3.53 -10.75
CA ILE A 101 -12.46 -2.59 -10.53
C ILE A 101 -13.42 -2.61 -11.73
N GLY A 102 -12.89 -2.61 -12.96
CA GLY A 102 -13.68 -2.71 -14.19
C GLY A 102 -14.48 -4.02 -14.26
N LYS A 103 -13.85 -5.15 -13.95
CA LYS A 103 -14.52 -6.46 -13.89
C LYS A 103 -15.60 -6.49 -12.81
N TYR A 104 -15.32 -5.91 -11.64
CA TYR A 104 -16.30 -5.77 -10.56
C TYR A 104 -17.51 -4.94 -11.02
N ALA A 105 -17.27 -3.73 -11.58
CA ALA A 105 -18.32 -2.84 -12.08
C ALA A 105 -19.23 -3.54 -13.10
N ASN A 106 -18.64 -4.26 -14.06
CA ASN A 106 -19.37 -5.02 -15.06
C ASN A 106 -20.21 -6.14 -14.42
N ARG A 107 -19.68 -6.85 -13.43
CA ARG A 107 -20.37 -7.93 -12.72
C ARG A 107 -21.62 -7.43 -12.00
N ILE A 108 -21.57 -6.24 -11.38
CA ILE A 108 -22.71 -5.67 -10.66
C ILE A 108 -23.58 -4.73 -11.51
N GLY A 109 -23.23 -4.51 -12.78
CA GLY A 109 -23.98 -3.65 -13.69
C GLY A 109 -23.96 -2.16 -13.34
N VAL A 110 -22.91 -1.67 -12.69
CA VAL A 110 -22.78 -0.27 -12.25
C VAL A 110 -21.67 0.42 -13.05
N PRO A 111 -21.91 1.64 -13.59
CA PRO A 111 -20.84 2.40 -14.24
C PRO A 111 -19.68 2.70 -13.30
N LEU A 112 -18.43 2.67 -13.80
CA LEU A 112 -17.22 2.95 -13.03
C LEU A 112 -17.31 4.24 -12.21
N ALA A 113 -17.81 5.33 -12.81
CA ALA A 113 -17.94 6.63 -12.14
C ALA A 113 -18.95 6.65 -10.98
N LYS A 114 -19.74 5.60 -10.80
CA LYS A 114 -20.73 5.48 -9.71
C LYS A 114 -20.24 4.59 -8.56
N LEU A 115 -19.12 3.93 -8.72
CA LEU A 115 -18.52 3.15 -7.64
C LEU A 115 -18.06 4.06 -6.50
N LYS A 116 -18.27 3.60 -5.28
CA LYS A 116 -17.66 4.21 -4.08
C LYS A 116 -16.34 3.49 -3.77
N ILE A 117 -15.25 4.21 -3.89
CA ILE A 117 -13.89 3.69 -3.70
C ILE A 117 -13.24 4.37 -2.51
N LEU A 118 -12.69 3.57 -1.60
CA LEU A 118 -11.85 4.03 -0.50
C LEU A 118 -10.39 3.70 -0.82
N MET A 119 -9.54 4.72 -0.85
CA MET A 119 -8.09 4.57 -0.78
C MET A 119 -7.65 4.67 0.68
N HIS A 120 -7.14 3.58 1.23
CA HIS A 120 -6.68 3.48 2.60
C HIS A 120 -5.15 3.50 2.63
N GLY A 121 -4.57 4.63 3.07
CA GLY A 121 -3.12 4.79 3.23
C GLY A 121 -2.36 5.05 1.92
N ASP A 122 -2.88 5.90 1.01
CA ASP A 122 -2.22 6.21 -0.26
C ASP A 122 -0.99 7.16 -0.12
N GLY A 123 -0.64 7.54 1.11
CA GLY A 123 0.50 8.44 1.34
C GLY A 123 0.38 9.74 0.54
N PRO A 124 1.32 10.05 -0.38
CA PRO A 124 1.30 11.28 -1.17
C PRO A 124 0.22 11.31 -2.28
N GLY A 125 -0.68 10.32 -2.36
CA GLY A 125 -1.87 10.34 -3.21
C GLY A 125 -1.65 9.94 -4.67
N ASN A 126 -0.63 9.16 -4.99
CA ASN A 126 -0.34 8.77 -6.37
C ASN A 126 -1.43 7.89 -6.99
N ASP A 127 -1.90 6.90 -6.24
CA ASP A 127 -2.92 5.97 -6.72
C ASP A 127 -4.28 6.67 -6.85
N SER A 128 -4.61 7.57 -5.92
CA SER A 128 -5.81 8.41 -6.01
C SER A 128 -5.80 9.30 -7.26
N LEU A 129 -4.66 9.94 -7.58
CA LEU A 129 -4.50 10.73 -8.81
C LEU A 129 -4.65 9.85 -10.05
N PHE A 130 -4.05 8.67 -10.06
CA PHE A 130 -4.16 7.74 -11.19
C PHE A 130 -5.61 7.32 -11.43
N LEU A 131 -6.32 6.91 -10.38
CA LEU A 131 -7.71 6.46 -10.49
C LEU A 131 -8.65 7.59 -10.95
N THR A 132 -8.44 8.81 -10.45
CA THR A 132 -9.27 9.96 -10.88
C THR A 132 -9.00 10.36 -12.32
N ASN A 133 -7.79 10.21 -12.83
CA ASN A 133 -7.49 10.37 -14.25
C ASN A 133 -8.21 9.33 -15.13
N CYS A 134 -8.51 8.15 -14.56
CA CYS A 134 -9.32 7.11 -15.20
C CYS A 134 -10.84 7.33 -15.03
N GLY A 135 -11.27 8.48 -14.54
CA GLY A 135 -12.69 8.86 -14.40
C GLY A 135 -13.37 8.34 -13.13
N LEU A 136 -12.63 7.86 -12.16
CA LEU A 136 -13.14 7.38 -10.87
C LEU A 136 -13.20 8.53 -9.86
N THR A 137 -14.05 8.37 -8.83
CA THR A 137 -14.07 9.24 -7.65
C THR A 137 -13.61 8.45 -6.45
N VAL A 138 -12.74 9.04 -5.64
CA VAL A 138 -12.05 8.36 -4.56
C VAL A 138 -12.26 9.08 -3.24
N ASP A 139 -12.63 8.34 -2.20
CA ASP A 139 -12.51 8.77 -0.82
C ASP A 139 -11.08 8.45 -0.37
N TYR A 140 -10.31 9.48 -0.06
CA TYR A 140 -8.90 9.39 0.29
C TYR A 140 -8.73 9.46 1.80
N TYR A 141 -8.17 8.39 2.38
CA TYR A 141 -7.76 8.36 3.77
C TYR A 141 -6.24 8.16 3.88
N GLU A 142 -5.63 9.07 4.58
CA GLU A 142 -4.25 9.01 5.08
C GLU A 142 -4.27 9.65 6.49
N VAL A 143 -3.29 9.38 7.33
CA VAL A 143 -3.26 9.90 8.70
C VAL A 143 -3.28 11.43 8.68
N PRO A 144 -4.36 12.09 9.16
CA PRO A 144 -4.45 13.54 9.17
C PRO A 144 -3.32 14.15 9.98
N GLY A 145 -2.69 15.20 9.44
CA GLY A 145 -1.54 15.87 10.07
C GLY A 145 -0.19 15.21 9.78
N SER A 146 -0.14 14.10 9.04
CA SER A 146 1.12 13.57 8.52
C SER A 146 1.65 14.44 7.38
N LYS A 147 2.97 14.40 7.13
CA LYS A 147 3.58 15.13 6.00
C LYS A 147 3.12 14.59 4.65
N THR A 148 2.84 13.30 4.55
CA THR A 148 2.28 12.68 3.34
C THR A 148 0.87 13.20 3.07
N PHE A 149 0.01 13.30 4.10
CA PHE A 149 -1.32 13.90 3.97
C PHE A 149 -1.26 15.36 3.50
N ASP A 150 -0.44 16.20 4.16
CA ASP A 150 -0.29 17.61 3.81
C ASP A 150 0.20 17.79 2.37
N PHE A 151 1.12 16.94 1.95
CA PHE A 151 1.66 16.92 0.59
C PHE A 151 0.57 16.53 -0.42
N ALA A 152 -0.16 15.46 -0.17
CA ALA A 152 -1.25 15.00 -1.02
C ALA A 152 -2.35 16.07 -1.16
N VAL A 153 -2.75 16.72 -0.07
CA VAL A 153 -3.74 17.82 -0.10
C VAL A 153 -3.30 18.95 -1.03
N LYS A 154 -2.05 19.37 -0.96
CA LYS A 154 -1.52 20.41 -1.85
C LYS A 154 -1.58 19.99 -3.32
N ARG A 155 -1.19 18.73 -3.62
CA ARG A 155 -1.26 18.15 -4.96
C ARG A 155 -2.69 18.12 -5.49
N PHE A 156 -3.62 17.60 -4.71
CA PHE A 156 -5.02 17.49 -5.11
C PHE A 156 -5.68 18.85 -5.35
N LYS A 157 -5.36 19.85 -4.52
CA LYS A 157 -5.79 21.24 -4.72
C LYS A 157 -5.22 21.85 -5.98
N HIS A 158 -3.92 21.66 -6.21
CA HIS A 158 -3.26 22.14 -7.43
C HIS A 158 -3.87 21.57 -8.70
N CYS A 159 -4.25 20.28 -8.66
CA CYS A 159 -4.91 19.59 -9.78
C CYS A 159 -6.40 19.90 -9.89
N GLY A 160 -6.99 20.69 -8.99
CA GLY A 160 -8.44 20.98 -8.97
C GLY A 160 -9.32 19.76 -8.66
N LEU A 161 -8.77 18.74 -8.00
CA LEU A 161 -9.46 17.48 -7.69
C LEU A 161 -9.97 17.41 -6.25
N TRP A 162 -9.44 18.25 -5.36
CA TRP A 162 -9.77 18.28 -3.94
C TRP A 162 -11.27 18.55 -3.74
N GLU A 163 -11.94 17.72 -2.93
CA GLU A 163 -13.37 17.74 -2.64
C GLU A 163 -14.29 17.55 -3.87
N ARG A 164 -13.73 17.45 -5.05
CA ARG A 164 -14.48 17.21 -6.30
C ARG A 164 -14.45 15.74 -6.70
N ASN A 165 -13.28 15.22 -6.99
CA ASN A 165 -13.06 13.83 -7.40
C ASN A 165 -12.31 13.04 -6.35
N ILE A 166 -11.54 13.74 -5.48
CA ILE A 166 -10.86 13.14 -4.33
C ILE A 166 -11.44 13.78 -3.08
N ARG A 167 -12.14 12.99 -2.28
CA ARG A 167 -12.79 13.44 -1.04
C ARG A 167 -11.94 13.01 0.14
N PRO A 168 -11.44 13.96 0.95
CA PRO A 168 -10.64 13.64 2.11
C PRO A 168 -11.51 13.03 3.22
N ILE A 169 -10.97 12.03 3.88
CA ILE A 169 -11.55 11.44 5.08
C ILE A 169 -10.72 11.86 6.28
N TYR A 170 -11.30 12.61 7.18
CA TYR A 170 -10.66 13.06 8.42
C TYR A 170 -11.01 12.16 9.63
N ASP A 171 -12.19 11.56 9.62
CA ASP A 171 -12.61 10.56 10.60
C ASP A 171 -12.75 9.20 9.92
N TYR A 172 -11.78 8.34 10.15
CA TYR A 172 -11.78 7.00 9.58
C TYR A 172 -13.01 6.17 9.98
N ARG A 173 -13.58 6.42 11.17
CA ARG A 173 -14.77 5.70 11.65
C ARG A 173 -15.98 5.92 10.75
N ALA A 174 -16.06 7.06 10.08
CA ALA A 174 -17.11 7.35 9.11
C ALA A 174 -17.07 6.41 7.89
N CYS A 175 -15.93 5.77 7.63
CA CYS A 175 -15.78 4.80 6.55
C CYS A 175 -16.37 3.42 6.90
N LEU A 176 -16.58 3.09 8.18
CA LEU A 176 -16.86 1.74 8.66
C LEU A 176 -18.35 1.37 8.61
N GLN A 177 -19.09 1.84 7.62
CA GLN A 177 -20.55 1.68 7.53
C GLN A 177 -21.01 0.78 6.38
N GLY A 178 -20.12 -0.05 5.82
CA GLY A 178 -20.47 -0.96 4.74
C GLY A 178 -20.93 -0.26 3.46
N GLN A 179 -20.29 0.86 3.11
CA GLN A 179 -20.75 1.74 2.04
C GLN A 179 -19.89 1.67 0.77
N TYR A 180 -18.68 1.08 0.83
CA TYR A 180 -17.75 1.05 -0.29
C TYR A 180 -17.93 -0.19 -1.16
N ASP A 181 -17.85 0.03 -2.46
CA ASP A 181 -17.79 -1.03 -3.46
C ASP A 181 -16.39 -1.62 -3.53
N VAL A 182 -15.38 -0.77 -3.36
CA VAL A 182 -13.96 -1.12 -3.44
C VAL A 182 -13.18 -0.45 -2.33
N VAL A 183 -12.27 -1.18 -1.69
CA VAL A 183 -11.22 -0.64 -0.81
C VAL A 183 -9.86 -1.03 -1.39
N LEU A 184 -8.96 -0.05 -1.56
CA LEU A 184 -7.56 -0.31 -1.91
C LEU A 184 -6.67 0.04 -0.72
N SER A 185 -5.69 -0.83 -0.44
CA SER A 185 -4.70 -0.60 0.62
C SER A 185 -3.37 -1.25 0.23
N TYR A 186 -2.37 -0.43 -0.07
CA TYR A 186 -1.09 -0.89 -0.61
C TYR A 186 0.06 -0.53 0.31
N GLU A 187 0.77 -1.59 0.80
CA GLU A 187 1.92 -1.46 1.71
C GLU A 187 1.59 -0.60 2.94
N VAL A 188 0.48 -0.93 3.62
CA VAL A 188 -0.03 -0.20 4.79
C VAL A 188 -0.05 -1.08 6.03
N LEU A 189 -0.52 -2.33 5.89
CA LEU A 189 -0.85 -3.19 7.03
C LEU A 189 0.37 -3.55 7.89
N GLU A 190 1.55 -3.63 7.29
CA GLU A 190 2.83 -3.89 7.95
C GLU A 190 3.32 -2.74 8.83
N HIS A 191 2.81 -1.52 8.59
CA HIS A 191 3.11 -0.33 9.37
C HIS A 191 2.16 -0.11 10.57
N LEU A 192 1.11 -0.93 10.67
CA LEU A 192 0.09 -0.76 11.70
C LEU A 192 0.39 -1.59 12.96
N PRO A 193 0.25 -1.01 14.16
CA PRO A 193 0.43 -1.74 15.41
C PRO A 193 -0.51 -2.92 15.55
N LYS A 194 -1.71 -2.80 14.97
CA LYS A 194 -2.81 -3.76 15.07
C LYS A 194 -3.39 -4.10 13.68
N PRO A 195 -2.64 -4.80 12.84
CA PRO A 195 -3.07 -5.05 11.46
C PRO A 195 -4.36 -5.86 11.35
N ILE A 196 -4.70 -6.69 12.34
CA ILE A 196 -5.96 -7.43 12.34
C ILE A 196 -7.17 -6.49 12.53
N GLU A 197 -7.06 -5.46 13.38
CA GLU A 197 -8.11 -4.45 13.51
C GLU A 197 -8.30 -3.70 12.19
N ALA A 198 -7.22 -3.36 11.49
CA ALA A 198 -7.32 -2.73 10.17
C ALA A 198 -7.99 -3.64 9.11
N ILE A 199 -7.73 -4.94 9.13
CA ILE A 199 -8.44 -5.90 8.27
C ILE A 199 -9.94 -5.95 8.62
N GLN A 200 -10.30 -5.89 9.90
CA GLN A 200 -11.70 -5.81 10.36
C GLN A 200 -12.36 -4.50 9.89
N ASP A 201 -11.63 -3.40 9.92
CA ASP A 201 -12.10 -2.11 9.43
C ASP A 201 -12.32 -2.12 7.92
N ILE A 202 -11.42 -2.72 7.14
CA ILE A 202 -11.61 -2.93 5.70
C ILE A 202 -12.88 -3.75 5.45
N TYR A 203 -13.09 -4.82 6.21
CA TYR A 203 -14.33 -5.58 6.15
C TYR A 203 -15.55 -4.71 6.47
N ALA A 204 -15.51 -3.93 7.54
CA ALA A 204 -16.61 -3.06 7.96
C ALA A 204 -16.93 -1.98 6.90
N ALA A 205 -15.91 -1.43 6.25
CA ALA A 205 -16.05 -0.41 5.21
C ALA A 205 -16.74 -0.92 3.93
N LEU A 206 -16.52 -2.17 3.55
CA LEU A 206 -17.04 -2.76 2.32
C LEU A 206 -18.53 -3.12 2.43
N LYS A 207 -19.25 -2.96 1.32
CA LYS A 207 -20.53 -3.64 1.09
C LYS A 207 -20.35 -5.15 1.03
N VAL A 208 -21.38 -5.93 1.32
CA VAL A 208 -21.38 -7.37 1.01
C VAL A 208 -21.27 -7.54 -0.52
N GLY A 209 -20.36 -8.40 -0.96
CA GLY A 209 -19.99 -8.56 -2.38
C GLY A 209 -18.98 -7.53 -2.89
N GLY A 210 -18.65 -6.49 -2.11
CA GLY A 210 -17.58 -5.54 -2.42
C GLY A 210 -16.19 -6.18 -2.35
N ILE A 211 -15.20 -5.52 -2.96
CA ILE A 211 -13.84 -6.05 -3.10
C ILE A 211 -12.80 -5.21 -2.36
N ALA A 212 -11.84 -5.87 -1.75
CA ALA A 212 -10.61 -5.25 -1.25
C ALA A 212 -9.44 -5.65 -2.14
N ILE A 213 -8.62 -4.69 -2.58
CA ILE A 213 -7.41 -4.94 -3.36
C ILE A 213 -6.22 -4.50 -2.52
N ILE A 214 -5.39 -5.46 -2.12
CA ILE A 214 -4.43 -5.32 -1.03
C ILE A 214 -3.04 -5.73 -1.49
N THR A 215 -2.04 -4.96 -1.08
CA THR A 215 -0.66 -5.47 -0.95
C THR A 215 -0.20 -5.33 0.49
N GLU A 216 0.69 -6.20 0.92
CA GLU A 216 1.30 -6.17 2.26
C GLU A 216 2.68 -6.81 2.23
N ASP A 217 3.49 -6.47 3.19
CA ASP A 217 4.82 -7.07 3.37
C ASP A 217 5.08 -7.47 4.83
N PHE A 218 4.10 -8.20 5.39
CA PHE A 218 4.21 -8.71 6.75
C PHE A 218 5.49 -9.50 6.98
N GLY A 219 6.21 -9.13 8.03
CA GLY A 219 7.38 -9.89 8.51
C GLY A 219 8.67 -9.60 7.76
N ASP A 220 8.67 -8.72 6.76
CA ASP A 220 9.94 -8.20 6.26
C ASP A 220 10.47 -7.12 7.21
N LEU A 221 11.36 -7.54 8.10
CA LEU A 221 12.03 -6.70 9.08
C LEU A 221 13.49 -6.43 8.64
N ALA A 222 13.68 -6.16 7.36
CA ALA A 222 14.98 -5.80 6.83
C ALA A 222 15.40 -4.40 7.33
N GLY A 223 16.70 -4.19 7.49
CA GLY A 223 17.22 -2.93 8.02
C GLY A 223 16.92 -1.69 7.18
N TYR A 224 16.54 -1.87 5.92
CA TYR A 224 16.08 -0.80 5.03
C TYR A 224 14.57 -0.51 5.13
N LEU A 225 13.82 -1.31 5.92
CA LEU A 225 12.39 -1.15 6.19
C LEU A 225 12.14 -0.95 7.70
N PRO A 226 12.72 0.08 8.32
CA PRO A 226 12.70 0.26 9.78
C PRO A 226 11.32 0.57 10.35
N THR A 227 10.35 0.90 9.51
CA THR A 227 8.97 1.24 9.87
C THR A 227 8.00 0.07 9.76
N HIS A 228 8.43 -1.09 9.21
CA HIS A 228 7.68 -2.32 9.32
C HIS A 228 7.68 -2.79 10.78
N LEU A 229 6.53 -3.18 11.31
CA LEU A 229 6.40 -3.43 12.74
C LEU A 229 6.59 -4.90 13.12
N GLN A 230 7.29 -5.12 14.22
CA GLN A 230 7.47 -6.46 14.81
C GLN A 230 6.13 -7.14 15.13
N SER A 231 5.07 -6.35 15.41
CA SER A 231 3.71 -6.87 15.65
C SER A 231 3.13 -7.61 14.44
N GLY A 232 3.52 -7.21 13.22
CA GLY A 232 3.14 -7.85 11.96
C GLY A 232 3.96 -9.10 11.61
N ALA A 233 5.14 -9.31 12.22
CA ALA A 233 6.08 -10.37 11.81
C ALA A 233 5.50 -11.79 11.87
N ARG A 234 4.61 -12.07 12.83
CA ARG A 234 3.91 -13.37 12.97
C ARG A 234 2.95 -13.69 11.82
N TYR A 235 2.63 -12.70 11.01
CA TYR A 235 1.67 -12.83 9.91
C TYR A 235 2.33 -13.03 8.55
N LEU A 236 3.65 -13.17 8.52
CA LEU A 236 4.42 -13.44 7.32
C LEU A 236 3.78 -14.54 6.46
N GLY A 237 3.43 -14.21 5.21
CA GLY A 237 2.81 -15.13 4.23
C GLY A 237 1.38 -15.56 4.55
N LYS A 238 0.73 -14.96 5.56
CA LYS A 238 -0.61 -15.39 6.04
C LYS A 238 -1.74 -14.47 5.60
N ALA A 239 -1.50 -13.45 4.79
CA ALA A 239 -2.51 -12.47 4.43
C ALA A 239 -3.83 -13.13 3.99
N ALA A 240 -3.80 -14.05 3.03
CA ALA A 240 -5.01 -14.71 2.53
C ALA A 240 -5.83 -15.39 3.66
N PHE A 241 -5.16 -16.03 4.64
CA PHE A 241 -5.82 -16.66 5.79
C PHE A 241 -6.38 -15.64 6.78
N LEU A 242 -5.71 -14.48 6.94
CA LEU A 242 -6.18 -13.43 7.83
C LEU A 242 -7.47 -12.80 7.29
N PHE A 243 -7.51 -12.51 5.99
CA PHE A 243 -8.69 -11.97 5.33
C PHE A 243 -9.84 -12.98 5.33
N LEU A 244 -9.57 -14.27 5.05
CA LEU A 244 -10.60 -15.30 5.10
C LEU A 244 -11.24 -15.42 6.50
N LYS A 245 -10.46 -15.30 7.59
CA LYS A 245 -10.97 -15.27 8.97
C LYS A 245 -11.90 -14.08 9.25
N GLN A 246 -11.82 -13.03 8.44
CA GLN A 246 -12.69 -11.85 8.52
C GLN A 246 -13.81 -11.89 7.46
N ASN A 247 -14.20 -13.07 6.99
CA ASN A 247 -15.22 -13.26 5.96
C ASN A 247 -14.91 -12.52 4.64
N MET A 248 -13.64 -12.49 4.25
CA MET A 248 -13.19 -12.00 2.96
C MET A 248 -12.48 -13.11 2.20
N VAL A 249 -13.11 -13.58 1.11
CA VAL A 249 -12.62 -14.70 0.30
C VAL A 249 -11.64 -14.20 -0.75
N LEU A 250 -10.46 -14.83 -0.85
CA LEU A 250 -9.51 -14.57 -1.92
C LEU A 250 -10.14 -14.96 -3.26
N SER A 251 -10.35 -13.99 -4.15
CA SER A 251 -10.97 -14.19 -5.45
C SER A 251 -9.97 -14.12 -6.61
N TRP A 252 -8.87 -13.41 -6.39
CA TRP A 252 -7.83 -13.26 -7.39
C TRP A 252 -6.52 -12.76 -6.75
N TYR A 253 -5.41 -13.04 -7.37
CA TYR A 253 -4.09 -12.44 -7.09
C TYR A 253 -3.29 -12.33 -8.38
N SER A 254 -2.38 -11.36 -8.46
CA SER A 254 -1.43 -11.28 -9.55
C SER A 254 -0.44 -12.44 -9.47
N LYS A 255 -0.08 -13.01 -10.62
CA LYS A 255 1.01 -13.99 -10.71
C LYS A 255 2.36 -13.32 -10.91
N ASP A 256 2.34 -12.02 -11.12
CA ASP A 256 3.52 -11.18 -11.21
C ASP A 256 3.98 -10.80 -9.79
N GLU A 257 5.23 -10.51 -9.61
CA GLU A 257 5.82 -9.92 -8.39
C GLU A 257 5.28 -10.46 -7.05
N LEU A 258 5.59 -11.72 -6.74
CA LEU A 258 5.27 -12.35 -5.47
C LEU A 258 3.77 -12.38 -5.13
N PHE A 259 2.93 -12.51 -6.18
CA PHE A 259 1.47 -12.62 -6.05
C PHE A 259 0.77 -11.36 -5.52
N LYS A 260 1.37 -10.19 -5.64
CA LYS A 260 0.77 -8.89 -5.31
C LYS A 260 0.20 -8.23 -6.56
N PRO A 261 -0.95 -7.52 -6.49
CA PRO A 261 -1.88 -7.45 -5.37
C PRO A 261 -2.80 -8.67 -5.25
N TYR A 262 -3.45 -8.79 -4.08
CA TYR A 262 -4.54 -9.73 -3.82
C TYR A 262 -5.90 -9.03 -3.97
N GLU A 263 -6.91 -9.73 -4.48
CA GLU A 263 -8.30 -9.30 -4.41
C GLU A 263 -9.08 -10.22 -3.46
N PHE A 264 -9.76 -9.62 -2.51
CA PHE A 264 -10.66 -10.30 -1.58
C PHE A 264 -12.10 -9.81 -1.78
N VAL A 265 -13.07 -10.72 -1.74
CA VAL A 265 -14.49 -10.39 -1.79
C VAL A 265 -15.09 -10.53 -0.40
N LYS A 266 -15.76 -9.49 0.09
CA LYS A 266 -16.54 -9.57 1.33
C LYS A 266 -17.74 -10.46 1.15
N VAL A 267 -17.88 -11.48 2.01
CA VAL A 267 -19.05 -12.35 2.11
C VAL A 267 -19.71 -12.20 3.49
N GLN A 268 -20.96 -12.61 3.61
CA GLN A 268 -21.64 -12.62 4.91
C GLN A 268 -21.00 -13.63 5.86
N GLN A 269 -20.70 -14.81 5.33
CA GLN A 269 -20.06 -15.88 6.07
C GLN A 269 -19.26 -16.76 5.12
N VAL A 270 -18.03 -17.10 5.50
CA VAL A 270 -17.22 -18.07 4.77
C VAL A 270 -17.72 -19.49 5.00
N SER A 271 -17.66 -20.30 3.96
CA SER A 271 -18.02 -21.72 4.01
C SER A 271 -16.79 -22.60 4.28
N ALA A 272 -17.03 -23.86 4.65
CA ALA A 272 -15.97 -24.86 4.72
C ALA A 272 -15.25 -25.06 3.37
N ARG A 273 -15.97 -24.88 2.26
CA ARG A 273 -15.42 -24.95 0.91
C ARG A 273 -14.38 -23.85 0.66
N ASP A 274 -14.64 -22.61 1.07
CA ASP A 274 -13.70 -21.49 0.91
C ASP A 274 -12.37 -21.79 1.62
N TRP A 275 -12.42 -22.38 2.83
CA TRP A 275 -11.23 -22.82 3.54
C TRP A 275 -10.48 -23.93 2.81
N ILE A 276 -11.20 -24.93 2.26
CA ILE A 276 -10.59 -26.03 1.51
C ILE A 276 -9.91 -25.49 0.25
N GLU A 277 -10.60 -24.65 -0.52
CA GLU A 277 -10.07 -24.06 -1.76
C GLU A 277 -8.81 -23.25 -1.47
N LEU A 278 -8.80 -22.39 -0.44
CA LEU A 278 -7.62 -21.63 -0.07
C LEU A 278 -6.44 -22.51 0.34
N VAL A 279 -6.69 -23.55 1.15
CA VAL A 279 -5.64 -24.48 1.58
C VAL A 279 -5.12 -25.33 0.42
N GLN A 280 -5.95 -25.63 -0.57
CA GLN A 280 -5.58 -26.39 -1.76
C GLN A 280 -4.86 -25.53 -2.82
N ASP A 281 -4.97 -24.21 -2.76
CA ASP A 281 -4.27 -23.34 -3.69
C ASP A 281 -2.75 -23.50 -3.55
N TYR A 282 -2.15 -24.08 -4.59
CA TYR A 282 -0.72 -24.38 -4.59
C TYR A 282 0.14 -23.13 -4.43
N ASN A 283 -0.23 -22.02 -5.07
CA ASN A 283 0.53 -20.78 -5.05
C ASN A 283 0.47 -20.12 -3.67
N VAL A 284 -0.72 -20.09 -3.04
CA VAL A 284 -0.87 -19.57 -1.68
C VAL A 284 -0.05 -20.39 -0.68
N ARG A 285 -0.07 -21.72 -0.80
CA ARG A 285 0.78 -22.60 0.04
C ARG A 285 2.25 -22.39 -0.22
N SER A 286 2.65 -22.28 -1.49
CA SER A 286 4.03 -22.08 -1.89
C SER A 286 4.57 -20.75 -1.36
N LEU A 287 3.78 -19.68 -1.48
CA LEU A 287 4.12 -18.37 -0.93
C LEU A 287 4.30 -18.43 0.59
N TYR A 288 3.36 -19.06 1.30
CA TYR A 288 3.45 -19.22 2.75
C TYR A 288 4.72 -20.00 3.15
N LEU A 289 4.99 -21.13 2.47
CA LEU A 289 6.14 -21.97 2.76
C LEU A 289 7.45 -21.28 2.39
N SER A 290 7.52 -20.55 1.26
CA SER A 290 8.73 -19.85 0.84
C SER A 290 9.09 -18.71 1.81
N LYS A 291 8.11 -17.91 2.22
CA LYS A 291 8.32 -16.84 3.22
C LYS A 291 8.73 -17.43 4.58
N TYR A 292 8.16 -18.57 4.97
CA TYR A 292 8.54 -19.24 6.21
C TYR A 292 9.96 -19.82 6.14
N ALA A 293 10.33 -20.42 5.01
CA ALA A 293 11.68 -20.93 4.77
C ALA A 293 12.73 -19.80 4.77
N ASP A 294 12.41 -18.65 4.17
CA ASP A 294 13.27 -17.48 4.20
C ASP A 294 13.46 -16.95 5.64
N LEU A 295 12.39 -16.87 6.42
CA LEU A 295 12.48 -16.50 7.83
C LEU A 295 13.37 -17.45 8.64
N LEU A 296 13.24 -18.76 8.41
CA LEU A 296 14.09 -19.77 9.05
C LEU A 296 15.54 -19.60 8.63
N SER A 297 15.82 -19.40 7.33
CA SER A 297 17.18 -19.20 6.82
C SER A 297 17.84 -17.95 7.43
N ARG A 298 17.12 -16.85 7.55
CA ARG A 298 17.59 -15.62 8.21
C ARG A 298 17.88 -15.84 9.70
N ARG A 299 17.09 -16.66 10.41
CA ARG A 299 17.34 -17.02 11.81
C ARG A 299 18.56 -17.92 11.95
N LEU A 300 18.70 -18.94 11.11
CA LEU A 300 19.83 -19.84 11.10
C LEU A 300 21.15 -19.13 10.78
N ASN A 301 21.13 -18.19 9.83
CA ASN A 301 22.29 -17.36 9.49
C ASN A 301 22.77 -16.43 10.63
N LYS A 302 21.93 -16.20 11.66
CA LYS A 302 22.31 -15.46 12.87
C LYS A 302 22.99 -16.34 13.93
N LEU A 303 22.94 -17.67 13.79
CA LEU A 303 23.62 -18.58 14.70
C LEU A 303 25.11 -18.64 14.36
N PRO A 304 26.02 -18.64 15.37
CA PRO A 304 27.49 -18.62 15.15
C PRO A 304 28.00 -19.76 14.25
N TYR A 305 27.36 -20.94 14.33
CA TYR A 305 27.73 -22.12 13.57
C TYR A 305 27.57 -21.96 12.04
N PHE A 306 26.64 -21.18 11.57
CA PHE A 306 26.36 -20.98 10.13
C PHE A 306 27.19 -19.86 9.48
N ARG A 307 27.90 -19.03 10.26
CA ARG A 307 28.77 -17.97 9.71
C ARG A 307 30.06 -18.49 9.08
N PHE A 308 30.49 -19.69 9.40
CA PHE A 308 31.81 -20.20 8.99
C PHE A 308 31.86 -20.89 7.62
N HIS A 309 30.72 -21.13 6.94
CA HIS A 309 30.68 -21.87 5.68
C HIS A 309 30.39 -21.04 4.42
N ARG A 310 30.46 -19.71 4.50
CA ARG A 310 30.29 -18.85 3.31
C ARG A 310 31.58 -18.30 2.71
N HIS A 311 32.73 -18.76 3.17
CA HIS A 311 34.05 -18.42 2.61
C HIS A 311 34.82 -19.70 2.30
N GLY A 312 34.31 -20.42 1.31
CA GLY A 312 35.01 -21.51 0.64
C GLY A 312 34.77 -21.43 -0.83
#